data_f3148ba74d1ec6a08e357f47f7bc529f
#
_entry.id   f3148ba74d1ec6a08e357f47f7bc529f
#
_cell.length_a   1.000
_cell.length_b   1.000
_cell.length_c   1.000
_cell.angle_alpha   90.00
_cell.angle_beta   90.00
_cell.angle_gamma   90.00
#
_symmetry.space_group_name_H-M   'P 1'
#
loop_
_entity.id
_entity.type
_entity.pdbx_description
1 polymer ?
#
loop_
_entity_poly.entity_id
_entity_poly.type
_entity_poly.pdbx_seq_one_letter_code
_entity_poly.pdbx_strand_id
1 'polypeptide(L)'
;MTKLAIMGAMEEEIEPLLAHFENVNVVEFANNKYYEVSYNGLDIVIAYSKIGKVFASLTAATMIEKFGCDTLLFSGVAGGINPKLQIGDLIIADKLCQHDLDITAFGHPHGFVPGGKVFVETSKELRELAIKVAKENN
;
A
#
# COMPACT_ATOMS: atom_id res chain seq x y z
N MET A 1 15.90 -12.07 -6.06
CA MET A 1 15.16 -11.25 -7.05
C MET A 1 14.12 -10.50 -6.26
N THR A 2 14.02 -9.19 -6.45
CA THR A 2 13.00 -8.35 -5.79
C THR A 2 11.63 -8.72 -6.35
N LYS A 3 10.69 -9.06 -5.47
CA LYS A 3 9.29 -9.32 -5.83
C LYS A 3 8.41 -8.21 -5.23
N LEU A 4 7.71 -7.50 -6.09
CA LEU A 4 6.94 -6.32 -5.72
C LEU A 4 5.50 -6.71 -5.38
N ALA A 5 5.00 -6.22 -4.26
CA ALA A 5 3.59 -6.20 -3.93
C ALA A 5 2.99 -4.83 -4.29
N ILE A 6 1.87 -4.80 -5.01
CA ILE A 6 1.06 -3.60 -5.21
C ILE A 6 -0.31 -3.86 -4.61
N MET A 7 -0.71 -3.05 -3.66
CA MET A 7 -1.95 -3.22 -2.91
C MET A 7 -2.80 -1.96 -2.96
N GLY A 8 -4.09 -2.12 -3.19
CA GLY A 8 -5.12 -1.11 -2.97
C GLY A 8 -6.16 -1.61 -1.97
N ALA A 9 -7.07 -0.76 -1.52
CA ALA A 9 -8.14 -1.16 -0.62
C ALA A 9 -9.38 -1.67 -1.38
N MET A 10 -9.62 -1.18 -2.58
CA MET A 10 -10.81 -1.44 -3.39
C MET A 10 -10.44 -1.94 -4.79
N GLU A 11 -11.36 -2.62 -5.45
CA GLU A 11 -11.17 -3.10 -6.81
C GLU A 11 -10.87 -1.97 -7.78
N GLU A 12 -11.58 -0.86 -7.67
CA GLU A 12 -11.45 0.30 -8.53
C GLU A 12 -10.08 0.96 -8.47
N GLU A 13 -9.33 0.73 -7.39
CA GLU A 13 -7.98 1.26 -7.22
C GLU A 13 -6.92 0.42 -7.97
N ILE A 14 -7.17 -0.87 -8.19
CA ILE A 14 -6.22 -1.78 -8.84
C ILE A 14 -6.65 -2.26 -10.22
N GLU A 15 -7.95 -2.25 -10.54
CA GLU A 15 -8.48 -2.72 -11.81
C GLU A 15 -7.86 -2.00 -13.02
N PRO A 16 -7.69 -0.66 -13.01
CA PRO A 16 -7.01 0.04 -14.10
C PRO A 16 -5.56 -0.41 -14.30
N LEU A 17 -4.87 -0.76 -13.21
CA LEU A 17 -3.51 -1.30 -13.28
C LEU A 17 -3.50 -2.69 -13.89
N LEU A 18 -4.41 -3.57 -13.47
CA LEU A 18 -4.52 -4.94 -13.99
C LEU A 18 -4.78 -4.96 -15.50
N ALA A 19 -5.52 -3.99 -16.01
CA ALA A 19 -5.82 -3.87 -17.45
C ALA A 19 -4.57 -3.64 -18.33
N HIS A 20 -3.42 -3.30 -17.75
CA HIS A 20 -2.15 -3.14 -18.47
C HIS A 20 -1.39 -4.46 -18.69
N PHE A 21 -1.85 -5.56 -18.09
CA PHE A 21 -1.17 -6.85 -18.17
C PHE A 21 -1.97 -7.85 -19.00
N GLU A 22 -1.32 -8.47 -19.98
CA GLU A 22 -1.97 -9.48 -20.85
C GLU A 22 -2.05 -10.86 -20.20
N ASN A 23 -1.04 -11.21 -19.38
CA ASN A 23 -0.91 -12.53 -18.76
C ASN A 23 -0.96 -12.39 -17.26
N VAL A 24 -2.15 -12.61 -16.69
CA VAL A 24 -2.40 -12.51 -15.25
C VAL A 24 -2.70 -13.91 -14.71
N ASN A 25 -1.86 -14.41 -13.80
CA ASN A 25 -2.15 -15.62 -13.06
C ASN A 25 -2.91 -15.26 -11.77
N VAL A 26 -4.12 -15.81 -11.61
CA VAL A 26 -4.96 -15.52 -10.45
C VAL A 26 -4.84 -16.64 -9.43
N VAL A 27 -4.42 -16.29 -8.21
CA VAL A 27 -4.33 -17.22 -7.08
C VAL A 27 -5.35 -16.82 -6.03
N GLU A 28 -6.26 -17.72 -5.68
CA GLU A 28 -7.19 -17.53 -4.57
C GLU A 28 -6.59 -18.07 -3.27
N PHE A 29 -6.56 -17.24 -2.24
CA PHE A 29 -6.06 -17.62 -0.91
C PHE A 29 -6.69 -16.75 0.19
N ALA A 30 -7.01 -17.35 1.34
CA ALA A 30 -7.58 -16.66 2.49
C ALA A 30 -8.80 -15.79 2.13
N ASN A 31 -9.67 -16.29 1.26
CA ASN A 31 -10.86 -15.60 0.75
C ASN A 31 -10.56 -14.27 0.07
N ASN A 32 -9.41 -14.19 -0.61
CA ASN A 32 -8.99 -13.06 -1.42
C ASN A 32 -8.32 -13.54 -2.72
N LYS A 33 -8.24 -12.65 -3.71
CA LYS A 33 -7.57 -12.89 -4.99
C LYS A 33 -6.25 -12.13 -5.03
N TYR A 34 -5.23 -12.80 -5.54
CA TYR A 34 -3.89 -12.29 -5.77
C TYR A 34 -3.55 -12.48 -7.24
N TYR A 35 -3.11 -11.44 -7.90
CA TYR A 35 -2.83 -11.40 -9.32
C TYR A 35 -1.32 -11.37 -9.51
N GLU A 36 -0.75 -12.48 -9.96
CA GLU A 36 0.68 -12.55 -10.26
C GLU A 36 0.90 -12.17 -11.73
N VAL A 37 1.78 -11.21 -11.94
CA VAL A 37 2.17 -10.70 -13.26
C VAL A 37 3.67 -10.52 -13.33
N SER A 38 4.23 -10.50 -14.53
CA SER A 38 5.63 -10.14 -14.77
C SER A 38 5.68 -8.96 -15.73
N TYR A 39 6.47 -7.96 -15.39
CA TYR A 39 6.65 -6.77 -16.20
C TYR A 39 8.11 -6.36 -16.26
N ASN A 40 8.69 -6.33 -17.46
CA ASN A 40 10.09 -5.99 -17.69
C ASN A 40 11.09 -6.78 -16.82
N GLY A 41 10.79 -8.07 -16.55
CA GLY A 41 11.62 -8.93 -15.72
C GLY A 41 11.43 -8.75 -14.22
N LEU A 42 10.47 -7.93 -13.79
CA LEU A 42 10.07 -7.76 -12.40
C LEU A 42 8.82 -8.61 -12.13
N ASP A 43 8.90 -9.46 -11.11
CA ASP A 43 7.75 -10.21 -10.63
C ASP A 43 6.91 -9.34 -9.69
N ILE A 44 5.62 -9.27 -9.95
CA ILE A 44 4.68 -8.42 -9.23
C ILE A 44 3.49 -9.24 -8.76
N VAL A 45 3.06 -9.02 -7.53
CA VAL A 45 1.78 -9.51 -7.01
C VAL A 45 0.88 -8.30 -6.76
N ILE A 46 -0.30 -8.31 -7.32
CA ILE A 46 -1.29 -7.24 -7.16
C ILE A 46 -2.48 -7.80 -6.38
N ALA A 47 -3.00 -7.04 -5.43
CA ALA A 47 -4.21 -7.42 -4.70
C ALA A 47 -4.95 -6.18 -4.19
N TYR A 48 -6.27 -6.28 -4.08
CA TYR A 48 -7.02 -5.35 -3.24
C TYR A 48 -7.30 -6.01 -1.89
N SER A 49 -7.14 -5.24 -0.81
CA SER A 49 -7.23 -5.79 0.54
C SER A 49 -8.65 -5.90 1.07
N LYS A 50 -9.60 -5.20 0.47
CA LYS A 50 -10.87 -4.79 1.08
C LYS A 50 -10.65 -3.66 2.10
N ILE A 51 -11.73 -3.01 2.52
CA ILE A 51 -11.68 -1.85 3.40
C ILE A 51 -11.37 -2.25 4.83
N GLY A 52 -10.47 -1.54 5.46
CA GLY A 52 -10.16 -1.66 6.88
C GLY A 52 -8.78 -2.23 7.19
N LYS A 53 -8.22 -1.83 8.33
CA LYS A 53 -6.85 -2.15 8.75
C LYS A 53 -6.60 -3.65 8.92
N VAL A 54 -7.61 -4.41 9.37
CA VAL A 54 -7.50 -5.87 9.55
C VAL A 54 -7.31 -6.55 8.20
N PHE A 55 -8.12 -6.22 7.20
CA PHE A 55 -7.96 -6.77 5.85
C PHE A 55 -6.66 -6.32 5.21
N ALA A 56 -6.29 -5.05 5.37
CA ALA A 56 -5.03 -4.51 4.85
C ALA A 56 -3.83 -5.27 5.42
N SER A 57 -3.78 -5.49 6.73
CA SER A 57 -2.68 -6.22 7.37
C SER A 57 -2.63 -7.69 6.96
N LEU A 58 -3.79 -8.37 6.88
CA LEU A 58 -3.87 -9.76 6.43
C LEU A 58 -3.37 -9.92 4.98
N THR A 59 -3.80 -9.01 4.10
CA THR A 59 -3.39 -9.05 2.70
C THR A 59 -1.89 -8.75 2.56
N ALA A 60 -1.38 -7.74 3.23
CA ALA A 60 0.05 -7.42 3.22
C ALA A 60 0.90 -8.57 3.75
N ALA A 61 0.53 -9.16 4.89
CA ALA A 61 1.22 -10.31 5.46
C ALA A 61 1.20 -11.52 4.49
N THR A 62 0.08 -11.77 3.83
CA THR A 62 -0.02 -12.84 2.83
C THR A 62 0.91 -12.58 1.64
N MET A 63 0.99 -11.34 1.14
CA MET A 63 1.87 -10.99 0.03
C MET A 63 3.36 -11.18 0.40
N ILE A 64 3.73 -10.89 1.64
CA ILE A 64 5.09 -11.06 2.15
C ILE A 64 5.38 -12.56 2.37
N GLU A 65 4.58 -13.24 3.18
CA GLU A 65 4.90 -14.58 3.66
C GLU A 65 4.62 -15.69 2.64
N LYS A 66 3.49 -15.61 1.93
CA LYS A 66 3.10 -16.63 0.96
C LYS A 66 3.71 -16.40 -0.42
N PHE A 67 3.71 -15.16 -0.88
CA PHE A 67 4.17 -14.83 -2.23
C PHE A 67 5.62 -14.38 -2.28
N GLY A 68 6.27 -14.16 -1.13
CA GLY A 68 7.68 -13.78 -1.04
C GLY A 68 7.97 -12.36 -1.52
N CYS A 69 7.00 -11.45 -1.41
CA CYS A 69 7.23 -10.05 -1.76
C CYS A 69 8.12 -9.40 -0.70
N ASP A 70 9.14 -8.66 -1.14
CA ASP A 70 10.09 -7.93 -0.28
C ASP A 70 9.86 -6.41 -0.30
N THR A 71 9.05 -5.94 -1.21
CA THR A 71 8.71 -4.53 -1.40
C THR A 71 7.20 -4.40 -1.54
N LEU A 72 6.58 -3.45 -0.81
CA LEU A 72 5.14 -3.21 -0.87
C LEU A 72 4.87 -1.75 -1.22
N LEU A 73 4.10 -1.54 -2.28
CA LEU A 73 3.51 -0.26 -2.65
C LEU A 73 2.02 -0.30 -2.34
N PHE A 74 1.52 0.72 -1.67
CA PHE A 74 0.10 0.94 -1.49
C PHE A 74 -0.35 2.10 -2.38
N SER A 75 -1.34 1.86 -3.23
CA SER A 75 -1.93 2.87 -4.11
C SER A 75 -3.44 2.92 -3.89
N GLY A 76 -3.99 4.12 -3.75
CA GLY A 76 -5.41 4.29 -3.53
C GLY A 76 -5.79 5.76 -3.33
N VAL A 77 -7.03 5.99 -2.95
CA VAL A 77 -7.55 7.32 -2.66
C VAL A 77 -7.52 7.60 -1.17
N ALA A 78 -7.32 8.86 -0.80
CA ALA A 78 -7.34 9.31 0.58
C ALA A 78 -8.13 10.62 0.74
N GLY A 79 -8.73 10.82 1.91
CA GLY A 79 -9.37 12.09 2.26
C GLY A 79 -8.33 13.20 2.44
N GLY A 80 -8.52 14.32 1.75
CA GLY A 80 -7.69 15.51 1.91
C GLY A 80 -8.02 16.24 3.21
N ILE A 81 -7.06 16.34 4.13
CA ILE A 81 -7.21 17.08 5.40
C ILE A 81 -6.64 18.50 5.26
N ASN A 82 -5.53 18.65 4.54
CA ASN A 82 -4.93 19.96 4.35
C ASN A 82 -5.79 20.80 3.38
N PRO A 83 -6.20 22.03 3.77
CA PRO A 83 -7.07 22.88 2.94
C PRO A 83 -6.43 23.35 1.63
N LYS A 84 -5.12 23.15 1.44
CA LYS A 84 -4.42 23.44 0.18
C LYS A 84 -4.58 22.32 -0.85
N LEU A 85 -5.01 21.13 -0.44
CA LEU A 85 -5.18 20.00 -1.33
C LEU A 85 -6.48 20.12 -2.13
N GLN A 86 -6.42 19.71 -3.38
CA GLN A 86 -7.55 19.62 -4.29
C GLN A 86 -7.78 18.17 -4.71
N ILE A 87 -8.97 17.87 -5.19
CA ILE A 87 -9.30 16.55 -5.74
C ILE A 87 -8.39 16.32 -6.97
N GLY A 88 -7.73 15.18 -6.98
CA GLY A 88 -6.77 14.81 -8.04
C GLY A 88 -5.31 15.09 -7.71
N ASP A 89 -5.02 15.76 -6.58
CA ASP A 89 -3.63 15.92 -6.14
C ASP A 89 -3.00 14.59 -5.79
N LEU A 90 -1.78 14.37 -6.25
CA LEU A 90 -0.98 13.18 -5.92
C LEU A 90 -0.23 13.40 -4.61
N ILE A 91 -0.46 12.49 -3.65
CA ILE A 91 0.22 12.49 -2.36
C ILE A 91 1.16 11.29 -2.26
N ILE A 92 2.40 11.54 -1.86
CA ILE A 92 3.37 10.50 -1.53
C ILE A 92 3.67 10.61 -0.03
N ALA A 93 3.23 9.62 0.74
CA ALA A 93 3.36 9.63 2.19
C ALA A 93 4.83 9.47 2.62
N ASP A 94 5.29 10.32 3.54
CA ASP A 94 6.60 10.18 4.18
C ASP A 94 6.54 9.31 5.45
N LYS A 95 5.40 9.32 6.13
CA LYS A 95 5.14 8.54 7.35
C LYS A 95 3.65 8.28 7.52
N LEU A 96 3.34 7.25 8.27
CA LEU A 96 1.99 6.78 8.56
C LEU A 96 1.80 6.67 10.07
N CYS A 97 0.55 6.81 10.54
CA CYS A 97 0.19 6.55 11.94
C CYS A 97 -1.21 5.92 12.03
N GLN A 98 -1.46 5.24 13.12
CA GLN A 98 -2.81 4.81 13.47
C GLN A 98 -3.52 5.95 14.23
N HIS A 99 -4.09 6.89 13.50
CA HIS A 99 -4.66 8.13 14.04
C HIS A 99 -5.86 7.89 14.99
N ASP A 100 -6.50 6.75 14.92
CA ASP A 100 -7.66 6.35 15.72
C ASP A 100 -7.29 5.45 16.91
N LEU A 101 -6.00 5.14 17.11
CA LEU A 101 -5.54 4.38 18.27
C LEU A 101 -5.29 5.32 19.44
N ASP A 102 -6.15 5.25 20.44
CA ASP A 102 -6.03 6.04 21.67
C ASP A 102 -5.83 5.15 22.89
N ILE A 103 -4.61 5.16 23.40
CA ILE A 103 -4.23 4.54 24.67
C ILE A 103 -3.62 5.57 25.63
N THR A 104 -4.04 6.83 25.53
CA THR A 104 -3.56 7.91 26.37
C THR A 104 -3.90 7.71 27.85
N ALA A 105 -4.99 6.98 28.16
CA ALA A 105 -5.35 6.59 29.52
C ALA A 105 -4.26 5.73 30.21
N PHE A 106 -3.37 5.09 29.44
CA PHE A 106 -2.22 4.32 29.95
C PHE A 106 -0.91 5.11 29.90
N GLY A 107 -0.96 6.43 29.68
CA GLY A 107 0.21 7.31 29.67
C GLY A 107 0.99 7.33 28.36
N HIS A 108 0.46 6.78 27.29
CA HIS A 108 1.08 6.80 25.96
C HIS A 108 0.57 7.97 25.11
N PRO A 109 1.35 8.45 24.12
CA PRO A 109 0.86 9.42 23.16
C PRO A 109 -0.27 8.84 22.29
N HIS A 110 -1.19 9.70 21.83
CA HIS A 110 -2.21 9.31 20.85
C HIS A 110 -1.55 8.74 19.58
N GLY A 111 -2.09 7.64 19.04
CA GLY A 111 -1.53 6.94 17.88
C GLY A 111 -0.30 6.05 18.18
N PHE A 112 0.10 5.92 19.44
CA PHE A 112 1.21 5.05 19.80
C PHE A 112 0.79 3.59 19.70
N VAL A 113 1.56 2.81 18.91
CA VAL A 113 1.38 1.36 18.79
C VAL A 113 2.27 0.67 19.83
N PRO A 114 1.73 -0.12 20.77
CA PRO A 114 2.54 -0.85 21.74
C PRO A 114 3.59 -1.73 21.06
N GLY A 115 4.84 -1.63 21.51
CA GLY A 115 5.97 -2.31 20.88
C GLY A 115 6.51 -1.66 19.61
N GLY A 116 5.93 -0.54 19.19
CA GLY A 116 6.30 0.20 18.01
C GLY A 116 6.47 1.70 18.26
N LYS A 117 5.92 2.50 17.37
CA LYS A 117 6.05 3.97 17.33
C LYS A 117 4.69 4.62 17.06
N VAL A 118 4.60 5.94 17.25
CA VAL A 118 3.47 6.74 16.74
C VAL A 118 3.51 6.82 15.22
N PHE A 119 4.68 7.10 14.65
CA PHE A 119 4.85 7.20 13.21
C PHE A 119 5.77 6.10 12.68
N VAL A 120 5.35 5.47 11.60
CA VAL A 120 6.15 4.54 10.80
C VAL A 120 6.56 5.26 9.52
N GLU A 121 7.87 5.39 9.28
CA GLU A 121 8.39 6.02 8.08
C GLU A 121 8.28 5.07 6.88
N THR A 122 7.96 5.62 5.72
CA THR A 122 8.01 4.92 4.44
C THR A 122 9.45 4.85 3.92
N SER A 123 9.72 3.96 2.97
CA SER A 123 11.06 3.86 2.35
C SER A 123 11.45 5.19 1.70
N LYS A 124 12.58 5.76 2.13
CA LYS A 124 13.12 7.00 1.55
C LYS A 124 13.43 6.83 0.07
N GLU A 125 14.06 5.71 -0.29
CA GLU A 125 14.43 5.41 -1.67
C GLU A 125 13.21 5.33 -2.59
N LEU A 126 12.16 4.61 -2.17
CA LEU A 126 10.92 4.49 -2.96
C LEU A 126 10.18 5.82 -3.06
N ARG A 127 10.19 6.65 -2.01
CA ARG A 127 9.64 8.01 -2.06
C ARG A 127 10.33 8.89 -3.09
N GLU A 128 11.67 8.90 -3.07
CA GLU A 128 12.47 9.69 -4.00
C GLU A 128 12.22 9.24 -5.44
N LEU A 129 12.11 7.93 -5.68
CA LEU A 129 11.76 7.38 -6.98
C LEU A 129 10.34 7.79 -7.39
N ALA A 130 9.35 7.67 -6.52
CA ALA A 130 7.97 8.05 -6.80
C ALA A 130 7.84 9.55 -7.12
N ILE A 131 8.53 10.42 -6.36
CA ILE A 131 8.58 11.87 -6.61
C ILE A 131 9.20 12.17 -7.99
N LYS A 132 10.28 11.48 -8.35
CA LYS A 132 10.93 11.63 -9.66
C LYS A 132 9.97 11.25 -10.77
N VAL A 133 9.36 10.08 -10.71
CA VAL A 133 8.40 9.59 -11.71
C VAL A 133 7.20 10.52 -11.83
N ALA A 134 6.65 11.00 -10.71
CA ALA A 134 5.54 11.95 -10.73
C ALA A 134 5.90 13.26 -11.47
N LYS A 135 7.11 13.78 -11.26
CA LYS A 135 7.57 15.01 -11.95
C LYS A 135 7.82 14.82 -13.45
N GLU A 136 8.19 13.61 -13.87
CA GLU A 136 8.46 13.29 -15.29
C GLU A 136 7.16 13.08 -16.08
N ASN A 137 6.02 12.84 -15.40
CA ASN A 137 4.73 12.54 -16.03
C ASN A 137 3.64 13.63 -15.80
N ASN A 138 4.01 14.76 -15.25
CA ASN A 138 3.12 15.94 -15.08
C ASN A 138 3.35 16.99 -16.15
#